data_cfde6a9d852a09cbf2124af8f8d418b0
#
_entry.id   cfde6a9d852a09cbf2124af8f8d418b0
#
_cell.length_a   1.000
_cell.length_b   1.000
_cell.length_c   1.000
_cell.angle_alpha   90.00
_cell.angle_beta   90.00
_cell.angle_gamma   90.00
#
_symmetry.space_group_name_H-M   'P 1'
#
loop_
_entity.id
_entity.type
_entity.pdbx_description
1 polymer ?
#
loop_
_entity_poly.entity_id
_entity_poly.type
_entity_poly.pdbx_seq_one_letter_code
_entity_poly.pdbx_strand_id
1 'polypeptide(L)'
;GLDENGVFHHQLVAAADTLNAGVHFPDDTAAYDIGYNCLAVNLSDLAAMGATPRWALLSLSLPQADAKWMQQFSAGFRSLAQTHAVALVGGDTTRGPLSISVTVLGCIEPGRQLTRAGAQPGDLLVVSGSTGGAACVLDMLKAGKPVSDRRMLDQPQPRVRLGQCLQGHASA
;
A
#
# COMPACT_ATOMS: atom_id res chain seq x y z
N GLY A 1 20.07 0.52 -10.58
CA GLY A 1 21.11 1.54 -10.40
C GLY A 1 21.47 2.23 -11.70
N LEU A 2 22.39 3.17 -11.64
CA LEU A 2 22.97 3.78 -12.83
C LEU A 2 24.03 2.83 -13.44
N ASP A 3 24.16 2.81 -14.77
CA ASP A 3 25.25 2.13 -15.43
C ASP A 3 26.56 2.94 -15.32
N GLU A 4 27.63 2.48 -15.96
CA GLU A 4 28.94 3.16 -16.02
C GLU A 4 28.88 4.54 -16.67
N ASN A 5 27.85 4.83 -17.47
CA ASN A 5 27.61 6.12 -18.14
C ASN A 5 26.64 7.02 -17.36
N GLY A 6 26.18 6.59 -16.17
CA GLY A 6 25.21 7.32 -15.36
C GLY A 6 23.77 7.23 -15.86
N VAL A 7 23.44 6.24 -16.71
CA VAL A 7 22.10 6.05 -17.26
C VAL A 7 21.28 5.13 -16.35
N PHE A 8 20.06 5.52 -16.04
CA PHE A 8 19.11 4.74 -15.25
C PHE A 8 18.24 3.88 -16.19
N HIS A 9 18.53 2.59 -16.24
CA HIS A 9 17.89 1.63 -17.16
C HIS A 9 16.56 1.05 -16.66
N HIS A 10 15.86 1.72 -15.76
CA HIS A 10 14.58 1.27 -15.25
C HIS A 10 13.51 2.31 -15.54
N GLN A 11 12.27 1.84 -15.72
CA GLN A 11 11.12 2.72 -15.68
C GLN A 11 10.72 3.00 -14.22
N LEU A 12 10.36 4.25 -13.95
CA LEU A 12 9.80 4.64 -12.67
C LEU A 12 8.28 4.37 -12.70
N VAL A 13 7.80 3.72 -11.67
CA VAL A 13 6.37 3.51 -11.42
C VAL A 13 6.00 4.28 -10.17
N ALA A 14 4.91 5.03 -10.23
CA ALA A 14 4.39 5.80 -9.10
C ALA A 14 2.92 5.46 -8.85
N ALA A 15 2.54 5.36 -7.59
CA ALA A 15 1.14 5.28 -7.14
C ALA A 15 0.94 6.23 -5.96
N ALA A 16 -0.28 6.73 -5.80
CA ALA A 16 -0.63 7.60 -4.69
C ALA A 16 -2.07 7.40 -4.26
N ASP A 17 -2.27 7.11 -2.98
CA ASP A 17 -3.57 6.98 -2.34
C ASP A 17 -3.68 7.88 -1.13
N THR A 18 -4.92 8.31 -0.84
CA THR A 18 -5.25 9.08 0.36
C THR A 18 -6.28 8.33 1.20
N LEU A 19 -5.98 8.13 2.46
CA LEU A 19 -6.87 7.56 3.46
C LEU A 19 -7.40 8.64 4.39
N ASN A 20 -8.73 8.72 4.52
CA ASN A 20 -9.42 9.66 5.40
C ASN A 20 -10.15 8.89 6.51
N ALA A 21 -10.08 9.39 7.74
CA ALA A 21 -10.80 8.83 8.88
C ALA A 21 -12.31 8.78 8.61
N GLY A 22 -12.98 7.72 9.08
CA GLY A 22 -14.42 7.50 8.90
C GLY A 22 -14.85 7.14 7.48
N VAL A 23 -13.94 7.22 6.48
CA VAL A 23 -14.22 6.88 5.08
C VAL A 23 -13.48 5.61 4.68
N HIS A 24 -12.17 5.58 4.86
CA HIS A 24 -11.30 4.49 4.41
C HIS A 24 -10.92 3.53 5.54
N PHE A 25 -11.08 3.95 6.77
CA PHE A 25 -10.92 3.13 7.97
C PHE A 25 -11.86 3.61 9.07
N PRO A 26 -12.35 2.71 9.95
CA PRO A 26 -13.16 3.05 11.12
C PRO A 26 -12.42 4.00 12.07
N ASP A 27 -13.17 4.87 12.76
CA ASP A 27 -12.60 5.86 13.70
C ASP A 27 -11.87 5.22 14.90
N ASP A 28 -12.20 3.98 15.23
CA ASP A 28 -11.58 3.20 16.31
C ASP A 28 -10.36 2.38 15.86
N THR A 29 -9.91 2.56 14.60
CA THR A 29 -8.74 1.84 14.09
C THR A 29 -7.47 2.32 14.82
N ALA A 30 -6.66 1.37 15.28
CA ALA A 30 -5.43 1.67 16.00
C ALA A 30 -4.43 2.42 15.10
N ALA A 31 -3.73 3.40 15.67
CA ALA A 31 -2.76 4.21 14.93
C ALA A 31 -1.68 3.37 14.22
N TYR A 32 -1.24 2.27 14.84
CA TYR A 32 -0.32 1.32 14.23
C TYR A 32 -0.89 0.75 12.92
N ASP A 33 -2.14 0.30 12.95
CA ASP A 33 -2.81 -0.31 11.80
C ASP A 33 -3.05 0.72 10.69
N ILE A 34 -3.40 1.95 11.04
CA ILE A 34 -3.51 3.06 10.09
C ILE A 34 -2.18 3.30 9.38
N GLY A 35 -1.07 3.34 10.14
CA GLY A 35 0.28 3.52 9.59
C GLY A 35 0.71 2.36 8.69
N TYR A 36 0.34 1.14 9.03
CA TYR A 36 0.57 -0.04 8.19
C TYR A 36 -0.26 0.02 6.90
N ASN A 37 -1.57 0.26 7.04
CA ASN A 37 -2.54 0.21 5.95
C ASN A 37 -2.26 1.28 4.88
N CYS A 38 -1.95 2.52 5.27
CA CYS A 38 -1.70 3.59 4.31
C CYS A 38 -0.51 3.31 3.38
N LEU A 39 0.49 2.56 3.85
CA LEU A 39 1.57 2.11 2.98
C LEU A 39 1.17 0.85 2.20
N ALA A 40 0.40 -0.07 2.80
CA ALA A 40 0.05 -1.36 2.19
C ALA A 40 -0.81 -1.20 0.93
N VAL A 41 -1.77 -0.28 0.92
CA VAL A 41 -2.63 -0.03 -0.27
C VAL A 41 -1.78 0.47 -1.43
N ASN A 42 -0.88 1.40 -1.20
CA ASN A 42 0.03 1.94 -2.21
C ASN A 42 1.02 0.89 -2.74
N LEU A 43 1.58 0.05 -1.85
CA LEU A 43 2.44 -1.06 -2.26
C LEU A 43 1.68 -2.12 -3.09
N SER A 44 0.37 -2.25 -2.87
CA SER A 44 -0.46 -3.14 -3.68
C SER A 44 -0.58 -2.66 -5.13
N ASP A 45 -0.59 -1.36 -5.38
CA ASP A 45 -0.57 -0.81 -6.73
C ASP A 45 0.77 -1.07 -7.43
N LEU A 46 1.89 -0.90 -6.72
CA LEU A 46 3.19 -1.29 -7.26
C LEU A 46 3.27 -2.79 -7.53
N ALA A 47 2.68 -3.61 -6.65
CA ALA A 47 2.60 -5.05 -6.84
C ALA A 47 1.79 -5.43 -8.10
N ALA A 48 0.67 -4.74 -8.34
CA ALA A 48 -0.16 -4.94 -9.53
C ALA A 48 0.60 -4.66 -10.84
N MET A 49 1.57 -3.76 -10.80
CA MET A 49 2.45 -3.45 -11.93
C MET A 49 3.67 -4.38 -12.01
N GLY A 50 3.92 -5.20 -10.99
CA GLY A 50 5.15 -6.01 -10.86
C GLY A 50 6.38 -5.21 -10.46
N ALA A 51 6.23 -3.94 -10.03
CA ALA A 51 7.33 -3.07 -9.72
C ALA A 51 8.03 -3.43 -8.40
N THR A 52 9.32 -3.11 -8.31
CA THR A 52 10.07 -3.18 -7.06
C THR A 52 9.94 -1.86 -6.31
N PRO A 53 9.29 -1.82 -5.14
CA PRO A 53 9.17 -0.62 -4.33
C PRO A 53 10.56 -0.09 -3.92
N ARG A 54 10.70 1.24 -3.81
CA ARG A 54 11.97 1.89 -3.41
C ARG A 54 11.77 3.03 -2.44
N TRP A 55 10.87 3.95 -2.74
CA TRP A 55 10.71 5.17 -1.96
C TRP A 55 9.26 5.46 -1.68
N ALA A 56 9.02 6.18 -0.58
CA ALA A 56 7.72 6.73 -0.22
C ALA A 56 7.83 8.21 0.17
N LEU A 57 6.79 8.95 -0.12
CA LEU A 57 6.51 10.29 0.42
C LEU A 57 5.24 10.19 1.26
N LEU A 58 5.21 10.86 2.41
CA LEU A 58 4.07 10.85 3.33
C LEU A 58 3.61 12.28 3.62
N SER A 59 2.39 12.61 3.22
CA SER A 59 1.70 13.83 3.64
C SER A 59 0.64 13.46 4.68
N LEU A 60 0.78 14.01 5.89
CA LEU A 60 -0.04 13.68 7.05
C LEU A 60 -0.74 14.93 7.58
N SER A 61 -2.07 14.93 7.59
CA SER A 61 -2.89 15.93 8.27
C SER A 61 -3.42 15.36 9.57
N LEU A 62 -3.24 16.08 10.69
CA LEU A 62 -3.66 15.65 12.02
C LEU A 62 -4.48 16.76 12.71
N PRO A 63 -5.56 16.41 13.44
CA PRO A 63 -6.34 17.41 14.19
C PRO A 63 -5.56 18.03 15.35
N GLN A 64 -4.65 17.25 15.94
CA GLN A 64 -3.78 17.69 17.05
C GLN A 64 -2.47 16.88 17.05
N ALA A 65 -1.44 17.47 17.66
CA ALA A 65 -0.17 16.78 17.88
C ALA A 65 -0.32 15.81 19.07
N ASP A 66 -0.30 14.51 18.79
CA ASP A 66 -0.32 13.43 19.78
C ASP A 66 0.93 12.57 19.59
N ALA A 67 1.87 12.67 20.50
CA ALA A 67 3.14 11.96 20.42
C ALA A 67 2.97 10.44 20.48
N LYS A 68 2.02 9.93 21.27
CA LYS A 68 1.74 8.49 21.39
C LYS A 68 1.13 7.95 20.10
N TRP A 69 0.17 8.66 19.53
CA TRP A 69 -0.45 8.32 18.25
C TRP A 69 0.60 8.31 17.13
N MET A 70 1.44 9.36 17.06
CA MET A 70 2.51 9.48 16.06
C MET A 70 3.55 8.34 16.18
N GLN A 71 3.90 7.96 17.41
CA GLN A 71 4.83 6.84 17.63
C GLN A 71 4.26 5.52 17.12
N GLN A 72 3.00 5.23 17.41
CA GLN A 72 2.32 4.01 16.96
C GLN A 72 2.14 4.00 15.44
N PHE A 73 1.65 5.09 14.86
CA PHE A 73 1.52 5.26 13.41
C PHE A 73 2.86 5.01 12.70
N SER A 74 3.92 5.67 13.17
CA SER A 74 5.26 5.52 12.62
C SER A 74 5.80 4.09 12.77
N ALA A 75 5.45 3.39 13.85
CA ALA A 75 5.84 1.99 14.04
C ALA A 75 5.18 1.07 13.01
N GLY A 76 3.87 1.24 12.76
CA GLY A 76 3.14 0.48 11.75
C GLY A 76 3.67 0.72 10.33
N PHE A 77 3.83 1.99 9.95
CA PHE A 77 4.42 2.37 8.67
C PHE A 77 5.82 1.77 8.47
N ARG A 78 6.69 1.94 9.47
CA ARG A 78 8.07 1.44 9.44
C ARG A 78 8.14 -0.08 9.34
N SER A 79 7.29 -0.80 10.05
CA SER A 79 7.24 -2.27 10.01
C SER A 79 7.06 -2.78 8.58
N LEU A 80 6.10 -2.23 7.85
CA LEU A 80 5.85 -2.62 6.46
C LEU A 80 6.94 -2.09 5.51
N ALA A 81 7.41 -0.86 5.71
CA ALA A 81 8.48 -0.26 4.92
C ALA A 81 9.77 -1.09 4.98
N GLN A 82 10.13 -1.57 6.17
CA GLN A 82 11.29 -2.46 6.36
C GLN A 82 11.10 -3.80 5.64
N THR A 83 9.91 -4.40 5.72
CA THR A 83 9.59 -5.67 5.05
C THR A 83 9.81 -5.59 3.54
N HIS A 84 9.52 -4.44 2.93
CA HIS A 84 9.61 -4.22 1.49
C HIS A 84 10.80 -3.36 1.06
N ALA A 85 11.74 -3.06 1.96
CA ALA A 85 12.91 -2.21 1.72
C ALA A 85 12.56 -0.84 1.12
N VAL A 86 11.49 -0.22 1.61
CA VAL A 86 11.02 1.11 1.19
C VAL A 86 11.63 2.17 2.10
N ALA A 87 12.25 3.19 1.51
CA ALA A 87 12.74 4.36 2.22
C ALA A 87 11.69 5.49 2.20
N LEU A 88 11.31 6.02 3.38
CA LEU A 88 10.58 7.27 3.46
C LEU A 88 11.56 8.41 3.20
N VAL A 89 11.40 9.11 2.08
CA VAL A 89 12.37 10.10 1.59
C VAL A 89 11.90 11.54 1.71
N GLY A 90 10.64 11.76 2.12
CA GLY A 90 10.10 13.09 2.30
C GLY A 90 8.61 13.09 2.60
N GLY A 91 8.04 14.27 2.64
CA GLY A 91 6.61 14.49 2.90
C GLY A 91 6.37 15.77 3.67
N ASP A 92 5.18 15.87 4.24
CA ASP A 92 4.74 17.03 5.01
C ASP A 92 3.83 16.60 6.17
N THR A 93 3.75 17.41 7.22
CA THR A 93 2.82 17.23 8.33
C THR A 93 2.14 18.54 8.67
N THR A 94 0.82 18.54 8.54
CA THR A 94 0.00 19.74 8.74
C THR A 94 -1.09 19.52 9.80
N ARG A 95 -1.70 20.61 10.25
CA ARG A 95 -2.87 20.56 11.12
C ARG A 95 -4.15 20.58 10.28
N GLY A 96 -5.04 19.61 10.51
CA GLY A 96 -6.34 19.51 9.84
C GLY A 96 -7.07 18.22 10.22
N PRO A 97 -8.15 17.88 9.57
CA PRO A 97 -8.78 16.57 9.74
C PRO A 97 -7.78 15.43 9.49
N LEU A 98 -7.96 14.28 10.14
CA LEU A 98 -7.06 13.13 9.94
C LEU A 98 -7.17 12.63 8.49
N SER A 99 -6.10 12.86 7.76
CA SER A 99 -5.94 12.47 6.35
C SER A 99 -4.49 12.10 6.08
N ILE A 100 -4.29 10.97 5.43
CA ILE A 100 -2.96 10.41 5.17
C ILE A 100 -2.83 10.16 3.68
N SER A 101 -1.96 10.90 3.00
CA SER A 101 -1.62 10.67 1.60
C SER A 101 -0.21 10.07 1.52
N VAL A 102 -0.11 8.91 0.88
CA VAL A 102 1.18 8.27 0.61
C VAL A 102 1.39 8.22 -0.89
N THR A 103 2.55 8.66 -1.34
CA THR A 103 3.02 8.43 -2.71
C THR A 103 4.16 7.44 -2.65
N VAL A 104 4.07 6.34 -3.37
CA VAL A 104 5.14 5.35 -3.48
C VAL A 104 5.77 5.39 -4.88
N LEU A 105 7.07 5.17 -4.90
CA LEU A 105 7.85 5.10 -6.12
C LEU A 105 8.55 3.75 -6.18
N GLY A 106 8.46 3.09 -7.32
CA GLY A 106 9.10 1.81 -7.59
C GLY A 106 9.79 1.80 -8.93
N CYS A 107 10.59 0.77 -9.17
CA CYS A 107 11.35 0.58 -10.38
C CYS A 107 10.96 -0.74 -11.05
N ILE A 108 10.94 -0.74 -12.38
CA ILE A 108 10.70 -1.93 -13.19
C ILE A 108 11.58 -1.88 -14.45
N GLU A 109 11.96 -3.03 -14.97
CA GLU A 109 12.64 -3.11 -16.26
C GLU A 109 11.67 -2.69 -17.38
N PRO A 110 12.15 -1.92 -18.37
CA PRO A 110 11.32 -1.50 -19.49
C PRO A 110 10.65 -2.68 -20.21
N GLY A 111 9.35 -2.56 -20.45
CA GLY A 111 8.57 -3.58 -21.13
C GLY A 111 8.13 -4.77 -20.26
N ARG A 112 8.46 -4.77 -18.94
CA ARG A 112 8.07 -5.84 -18.02
C ARG A 112 6.89 -5.49 -17.13
N GLN A 113 6.33 -4.29 -17.30
CA GLN A 113 5.19 -3.86 -16.51
C GLN A 113 3.92 -4.64 -16.87
N LEU A 114 3.20 -5.07 -15.84
CA LEU A 114 1.84 -5.58 -15.98
C LEU A 114 0.90 -4.37 -16.11
N THR A 115 -0.02 -4.40 -17.06
CA THR A 115 -0.96 -3.31 -17.31
C THR A 115 -2.38 -3.83 -17.43
N ARG A 116 -3.37 -3.02 -17.03
CA ARG A 116 -4.79 -3.40 -17.11
C ARG A 116 -5.27 -3.73 -18.53
N ALA A 117 -4.56 -3.28 -19.56
CA ALA A 117 -4.92 -3.47 -20.96
C ALA A 117 -4.36 -4.79 -21.55
N GLY A 118 -3.60 -5.57 -20.77
CA GLY A 118 -2.95 -6.78 -21.27
C GLY A 118 -3.86 -7.99 -21.40
N ALA A 119 -4.95 -8.07 -20.64
CA ALA A 119 -5.85 -9.21 -20.59
C ALA A 119 -6.55 -9.46 -21.94
N GLN A 120 -6.66 -10.74 -22.31
CA GLN A 120 -7.25 -11.19 -23.56
C GLN A 120 -8.44 -12.14 -23.31
N PRO A 121 -9.42 -12.20 -24.23
CA PRO A 121 -10.47 -13.22 -24.18
C PRO A 121 -9.87 -14.63 -24.17
N GLY A 122 -10.25 -15.44 -23.17
CA GLY A 122 -9.71 -16.78 -22.96
C GLY A 122 -8.67 -16.89 -21.86
N ASP A 123 -8.18 -15.76 -21.32
CA ASP A 123 -7.29 -15.76 -20.15
C ASP A 123 -8.02 -16.30 -18.91
N LEU A 124 -7.27 -16.97 -18.05
CA LEU A 124 -7.76 -17.44 -16.75
C LEU A 124 -7.67 -16.31 -15.72
N LEU A 125 -8.78 -16.03 -15.05
CA LEU A 125 -8.81 -15.12 -13.92
C LEU A 125 -8.37 -15.85 -12.65
N VAL A 126 -7.25 -15.44 -12.07
CA VAL A 126 -6.66 -16.07 -10.88
C VAL A 126 -6.64 -15.08 -9.71
N VAL A 127 -6.96 -15.55 -8.49
CA VAL A 127 -6.93 -14.74 -7.26
C VAL A 127 -5.95 -15.36 -6.26
N SER A 128 -5.09 -14.55 -5.69
CA SER A 128 -4.11 -14.98 -4.68
C SER A 128 -4.71 -14.97 -3.27
N GLY A 129 -5.38 -16.03 -2.90
CA GLY A 129 -5.99 -16.21 -1.58
C GLY A 129 -7.51 -16.10 -1.61
N SER A 130 -8.14 -16.05 -0.43
CA SER A 130 -9.60 -15.90 -0.30
C SER A 130 -10.02 -14.44 -0.43
N THR A 131 -11.18 -14.22 -1.06
CA THR A 131 -11.81 -12.91 -1.21
C THR A 131 -12.91 -12.71 -0.15
N GLY A 132 -13.25 -11.44 0.13
CA GLY A 132 -14.38 -11.09 1.00
C GLY A 132 -14.06 -10.97 2.49
N GLY A 133 -12.87 -11.39 2.96
CA GLY A 133 -12.55 -11.36 4.39
C GLY A 133 -12.58 -9.96 5.01
N ALA A 134 -12.01 -8.97 4.36
CA ALA A 134 -12.06 -7.58 4.83
C ALA A 134 -13.49 -7.03 4.87
N ALA A 135 -14.30 -7.32 3.84
CA ALA A 135 -15.71 -6.93 3.80
C ALA A 135 -16.51 -7.58 4.95
N CYS A 136 -16.29 -8.87 5.21
CA CYS A 136 -16.94 -9.57 6.32
C CYS A 136 -16.61 -8.92 7.68
N VAL A 137 -15.34 -8.59 7.93
CA VAL A 137 -14.91 -7.88 9.15
C VAL A 137 -15.60 -6.52 9.24
N LEU A 138 -15.64 -5.76 8.17
CA LEU A 138 -16.28 -4.44 8.14
C LEU A 138 -17.79 -4.53 8.40
N ASP A 139 -18.48 -5.51 7.83
CA ASP A 139 -19.92 -5.73 8.04
C ASP A 139 -20.21 -6.13 9.49
N MET A 140 -19.35 -6.95 10.10
CA MET A 140 -19.47 -7.29 11.51
C MET A 140 -19.33 -6.05 12.41
N LEU A 141 -18.32 -5.21 12.14
CA LEU A 141 -18.11 -3.95 12.87
C LEU A 141 -19.30 -3.00 12.73
N LYS A 142 -19.81 -2.81 11.50
CA LYS A 142 -21.02 -1.98 11.26
C LYS A 142 -22.27 -2.52 11.96
N ALA A 143 -22.35 -3.83 12.12
CA ALA A 143 -23.45 -4.48 12.86
C ALA A 143 -23.25 -4.48 14.39
N GLY A 144 -22.20 -3.85 14.92
CA GLY A 144 -21.87 -3.84 16.35
C GLY A 144 -21.49 -5.22 16.91
N LYS A 145 -21.11 -6.16 16.06
CA LYS A 145 -20.68 -7.50 16.47
C LYS A 145 -19.22 -7.51 16.91
N PRO A 146 -18.85 -8.32 17.92
CA PRO A 146 -17.47 -8.44 18.34
C PRO A 146 -16.62 -9.06 17.22
N VAL A 147 -15.46 -8.46 16.96
CA VAL A 147 -14.46 -8.96 16.02
C VAL A 147 -13.16 -9.17 16.78
N SER A 148 -12.71 -10.42 16.88
CA SER A 148 -11.47 -10.77 17.60
C SER A 148 -10.21 -10.55 16.77
N ASP A 149 -10.29 -10.59 15.45
CA ASP A 149 -9.18 -10.39 14.54
C ASP A 149 -9.60 -9.49 13.37
N ARG A 150 -9.03 -8.29 13.30
CA ARG A 150 -9.30 -7.28 12.28
C ARG A 150 -8.21 -7.23 11.19
N ARG A 151 -7.18 -8.06 11.27
CA ARG A 151 -6.00 -7.94 10.37
C ARG A 151 -6.34 -8.03 8.89
N MET A 152 -7.39 -8.76 8.51
CA MET A 152 -7.83 -8.81 7.11
C MET A 152 -8.33 -7.46 6.59
N LEU A 153 -8.85 -6.59 7.47
CA LEU A 153 -9.30 -5.24 7.16
C LEU A 153 -8.17 -4.23 7.37
N ASP A 154 -7.51 -4.28 8.54
CA ASP A 154 -6.62 -3.22 9.00
C ASP A 154 -5.17 -3.39 8.51
N GLN A 155 -4.74 -4.63 8.19
CA GLN A 155 -3.38 -4.95 7.76
C GLN A 155 -3.36 -5.77 6.45
N PRO A 156 -3.84 -5.21 5.32
CA PRO A 156 -3.78 -5.91 4.05
C PRO A 156 -2.33 -6.21 3.66
N GLN A 157 -2.12 -7.39 3.07
CA GLN A 157 -0.78 -7.82 2.67
C GLN A 157 -0.53 -7.49 1.20
N PRO A 158 0.33 -6.52 0.86
CA PRO A 158 0.70 -6.25 -0.53
C PRO A 158 1.45 -7.43 -1.13
N ARG A 159 1.03 -7.85 -2.33
CA ARG A 159 1.56 -9.04 -3.01
C ARG A 159 2.76 -8.72 -3.91
N VAL A 160 3.70 -7.89 -3.40
CA VAL A 160 4.84 -7.38 -4.19
C VAL A 160 5.64 -8.51 -4.86
N ARG A 161 6.02 -9.54 -4.10
CA ARG A 161 6.78 -10.68 -4.64
C ARG A 161 5.99 -11.45 -5.70
N LEU A 162 4.68 -11.62 -5.49
CA LEU A 162 3.82 -12.28 -6.47
C LEU A 162 3.77 -11.47 -7.78
N GLY A 163 3.53 -10.15 -7.70
CA GLY A 163 3.51 -9.28 -8.88
C GLY A 163 4.82 -9.37 -9.67
N GLN A 164 5.96 -9.37 -8.97
CA GLN A 164 7.28 -9.54 -9.62
C GLN A 164 7.43 -10.90 -10.30
N CYS A 165 6.94 -11.99 -9.67
CA CYS A 165 6.98 -13.33 -10.26
C CYS A 165 6.07 -13.48 -11.49
N LEU A 166 5.01 -12.68 -11.59
CA LEU A 166 4.05 -12.73 -12.69
C LEU A 166 4.54 -12.02 -13.95
N GLN A 167 5.60 -11.23 -13.88
CA GLN A 167 6.19 -10.57 -15.05
C GLN A 167 6.57 -11.59 -16.13
N GLY A 168 6.01 -11.41 -17.32
CA GLY A 168 6.22 -12.33 -18.46
C GLY A 168 5.43 -13.64 -18.37
N HIS A 169 4.59 -13.82 -17.35
CA HIS A 169 3.73 -15.01 -17.18
C HIS A 169 2.24 -14.67 -17.14
N ALA A 170 1.89 -13.44 -16.78
CA ALA A 170 0.52 -12.94 -16.79
C ALA A 170 0.32 -11.92 -17.91
N SER A 171 -0.90 -11.85 -18.44
CA SER A 171 -1.29 -10.91 -19.50
C SER A 171 -1.57 -9.52 -18.93
N ALA A 172 -2.03 -9.45 -17.67
CA ALA A 172 -2.39 -8.21 -16.97
C ALA A 172 -2.19 -8.36 -15.45
#